data_9861981d06e679aca65ab05a002d965f
#
_entry.id   9861981d06e679aca65ab05a002d965f
#
_cell.length_a   1.000
_cell.length_b   1.000
_cell.length_c   1.000
_cell.angle_alpha   90.00
_cell.angle_beta   90.00
_cell.angle_gamma   90.00
#
_symmetry.space_group_name_H-M   'P 1'
#
loop_
_entity.id
_entity.type
_entity.pdbx_description
1 polymer ?
#
loop_
_entity_poly.entity_id
_entity_poly.type
_entity_poly.pdbx_seq_one_letter_code
_entity_poly.pdbx_strand_id
1 'polypeptide(L)'
;GIRYYKVTGVQTCALPICTHLFDDVIYLKTEKQGIPIEIAIMYNTDYTENIHSYVNNINTIEGGTHLTGFRMALTRTLKAYAEADPTISKQIEKAKVEIAPEDFREGLTAVISIKVAEPQFEGQTKTKLGNSEVQGAVQQAVNEALADYLEEHPDEAKRICEKVVLAATARIAARKARESVQRKNFMTGGGLPGKLADCSIKDPKECEIFLVEGDSAGGSAKQGRDRFHQAILPLRGKILNVEKVQWHKVFEAESVMNIIQSIGVRFGVDGEDSKEANTEKLRYDKIIIMTDADVDGSHIDTLIMTLFYRFMPKVIEEGHLYIATPPLYKCSFKNKVSEYCYTEQQRQAFIDKYGEGQEDKNIHTQRYKGLGEMNPEQLWETTMDPSTRLLKQVTIENAAQADEIFSMLMGDDVEPRREFIEQNATYANIDA
;
A
#
# COMPACT_ATOMS: atom_id res chain seq x y z
N GLY A 1 21.59 33.30 8.27
CA GLY A 1 21.99 32.41 7.19
C GLY A 1 22.49 31.09 7.74
N ILE A 2 21.60 30.21 8.21
CA ILE A 2 21.95 28.85 8.64
C ILE A 2 22.06 28.01 7.37
N ARG A 3 23.26 27.49 7.13
CA ARG A 3 23.58 26.79 5.90
C ARG A 3 22.92 25.41 5.86
N TYR A 4 22.04 25.23 4.95
CA TYR A 4 21.27 24.01 4.62
C TYR A 4 22.09 22.78 4.19
N TYR A 5 23.37 22.69 4.47
CA TYR A 5 24.26 21.70 3.86
C TYR A 5 24.39 20.35 4.58
N LYS A 6 23.63 20.08 5.64
CA LYS A 6 23.80 18.81 6.39
C LYS A 6 22.53 17.98 6.66
N VAL A 7 21.40 18.34 6.08
CA VAL A 7 20.13 17.58 6.27
C VAL A 7 19.69 16.94 4.95
N THR A 8 20.64 16.46 4.17
CA THR A 8 20.36 15.84 2.86
C THR A 8 19.47 14.60 2.93
N GLY A 9 19.47 13.86 4.04
CA GLY A 9 18.65 12.67 4.21
C GLY A 9 17.16 12.97 4.41
N VAL A 10 16.82 13.99 5.22
CA VAL A 10 15.41 14.39 5.46
C VAL A 10 14.84 15.12 4.25
N GLN A 11 15.65 15.96 3.61
CA GLN A 11 15.23 16.64 2.38
C GLN A 11 14.92 15.66 1.26
N THR A 12 15.71 14.60 1.08
CA THR A 12 15.41 13.57 0.07
C THR A 12 14.21 12.69 0.40
N CYS A 13 13.92 12.47 1.68
CA CYS A 13 12.74 11.69 2.10
C CYS A 13 11.45 12.52 2.12
N ALA A 14 11.55 13.86 2.30
CA ALA A 14 10.39 14.73 2.43
C ALA A 14 10.07 15.55 1.16
N LEU A 15 10.95 15.59 0.19
CA LEU A 15 10.98 16.62 -0.82
C LEU A 15 10.20 16.42 -2.10
N PRO A 16 9.72 15.30 -2.59
CA PRO A 16 9.08 15.41 -3.90
C PRO A 16 7.55 15.43 -3.93
N ILE A 17 6.83 15.01 -2.89
CA ILE A 17 5.45 14.57 -3.14
C ILE A 17 4.40 15.12 -2.17
N CYS A 18 4.78 15.59 -0.99
CA CYS A 18 3.83 16.06 0.03
C CYS A 18 3.96 17.56 0.25
N THR A 19 2.83 18.27 0.29
CA THR A 19 2.80 19.65 0.76
C THR A 19 3.17 19.68 2.24
N HIS A 20 4.29 20.33 2.56
CA HIS A 20 4.71 20.49 3.94
C HIS A 20 3.72 21.36 4.71
N LEU A 21 3.52 21.09 5.99
CA LEU A 21 2.73 21.96 6.86
C LEU A 21 3.44 23.29 7.13
N PHE A 22 4.78 23.29 7.08
CA PHE A 22 5.66 24.44 7.26
C PHE A 22 7.00 24.15 6.57
N ASP A 23 7.74 25.23 6.25
CA ASP A 23 8.95 25.15 5.40
C ASP A 23 10.20 24.70 6.16
N ASP A 24 10.23 24.89 7.49
CA ASP A 24 11.40 24.61 8.33
C ASP A 24 11.36 23.17 8.88
N VAL A 25 12.53 22.51 8.87
CA VAL A 25 12.70 21.19 9.48
C VAL A 25 13.00 21.36 10.96
N ILE A 26 12.22 20.72 11.83
CA ILE A 26 12.53 20.62 13.24
C ILE A 26 13.78 19.74 13.40
N TYR A 27 14.92 20.36 13.67
CA TYR A 27 16.18 19.66 13.77
C TYR A 27 16.76 19.78 15.17
N LEU A 28 17.05 18.64 15.78
CA LEU A 28 17.71 18.57 17.07
C LEU A 28 19.02 17.77 16.97
N LYS A 29 20.03 18.29 17.65
CA LYS A 29 21.32 17.61 17.83
C LYS A 29 21.77 17.82 19.27
N THR A 30 21.87 16.73 20.02
CA THR A 30 22.22 16.76 21.44
C THR A 30 22.94 15.49 21.85
N GLU A 31 23.46 15.49 23.07
CA GLU A 31 24.04 14.30 23.70
C GLU A 31 23.35 14.09 25.06
N LYS A 32 22.81 12.91 25.28
CA LYS A 32 22.19 12.52 26.55
C LYS A 32 22.76 11.17 27.02
N GLN A 33 23.15 11.12 28.28
CA GLN A 33 23.73 9.92 28.88
C GLN A 33 24.92 9.34 28.10
N GLY A 34 25.72 10.23 27.47
CA GLY A 34 26.86 9.80 26.64
C GLY A 34 26.47 9.28 25.25
N ILE A 35 25.20 9.41 24.85
CA ILE A 35 24.67 8.98 23.54
C ILE A 35 24.45 10.22 22.67
N PRO A 36 25.24 10.41 21.60
CA PRO A 36 24.94 11.41 20.58
C PRO A 36 23.63 11.08 19.83
N ILE A 37 22.73 12.05 19.81
CA ILE A 37 21.38 11.92 19.22
C ILE A 37 21.19 13.05 18.22
N GLU A 38 20.81 12.70 17.00
CA GLU A 38 20.54 13.61 15.92
C GLU A 38 19.18 13.22 15.29
N ILE A 39 18.22 14.12 15.33
CA ILE A 39 16.86 13.85 14.85
C ILE A 39 16.40 15.03 13.99
N ALA A 40 15.73 14.70 12.90
CA ALA A 40 15.05 15.67 12.07
C ALA A 40 13.58 15.26 11.90
N ILE A 41 12.66 16.20 12.06
CA ILE A 41 11.22 15.98 12.05
C ILE A 41 10.59 16.97 11.09
N MET A 42 9.65 16.50 10.28
CA MET A 42 8.80 17.31 9.42
C MET A 42 7.39 16.76 9.40
N TYR A 43 6.40 17.63 9.34
CA TYR A 43 5.02 17.25 9.12
C TYR A 43 4.56 17.67 7.73
N ASN A 44 3.78 16.81 7.11
CA ASN A 44 3.19 17.02 5.80
C ASN A 44 1.67 16.79 5.82
N THR A 45 1.01 17.01 4.70
CA THR A 45 -0.43 16.81 4.56
C THR A 45 -0.84 15.35 4.38
N ASP A 46 0.12 14.45 4.26
CA ASP A 46 -0.09 13.02 4.05
C ASP A 46 -0.73 12.33 5.28
N TYR A 47 -1.16 11.09 5.10
CA TYR A 47 -1.83 10.28 6.13
C TYR A 47 -0.94 9.17 6.69
N THR A 48 0.28 9.03 6.17
CA THR A 48 1.24 7.99 6.52
C THR A 48 2.32 8.48 7.46
N GLU A 49 2.82 7.57 8.31
CA GLU A 49 4.01 7.76 9.14
C GLU A 49 5.23 7.27 8.34
N ASN A 50 6.23 8.11 8.15
CA ASN A 50 7.47 7.77 7.47
C ASN A 50 8.67 8.04 8.38
N ILE A 51 9.17 7.02 9.09
CA ILE A 51 10.28 7.15 10.04
C ILE A 51 11.45 6.27 9.61
N HIS A 52 12.60 6.90 9.41
CA HIS A 52 13.87 6.23 9.18
C HIS A 52 14.75 6.29 10.44
N SER A 53 15.16 5.13 10.96
CA SER A 53 15.96 5.07 12.17
C SER A 53 17.32 4.39 11.94
N TYR A 54 18.38 5.00 12.53
CA TYR A 54 19.75 4.58 12.33
C TYR A 54 20.50 4.50 13.66
N VAL A 55 21.28 3.45 13.82
CA VAL A 55 22.22 3.26 14.93
C VAL A 55 23.62 3.05 14.35
N ASN A 56 24.57 3.93 14.68
CA ASN A 56 25.93 3.90 14.10
C ASN A 56 25.92 3.80 12.57
N ASN A 57 25.02 4.54 11.91
CA ASN A 57 24.78 4.54 10.46
C ASN A 57 24.19 3.24 9.88
N ILE A 58 23.79 2.28 10.73
CA ILE A 58 23.09 1.07 10.31
C ILE A 58 21.59 1.36 10.35
N ASN A 59 20.89 1.13 9.23
CA ASN A 59 19.44 1.28 9.16
C ASN A 59 18.75 0.18 9.97
N THR A 60 17.99 0.59 10.98
CA THR A 60 17.22 -0.31 11.84
C THR A 60 15.78 -0.38 11.36
N ILE A 61 15.53 -1.18 10.33
CA ILE A 61 14.23 -1.26 9.65
C ILE A 61 13.09 -1.66 10.61
N GLU A 62 13.36 -2.56 11.56
CA GLU A 62 12.41 -2.98 12.60
C GLU A 62 12.41 -2.04 13.82
N GLY A 63 13.15 -0.93 13.75
CA GLY A 63 13.24 0.06 14.82
C GLY A 63 14.02 -0.42 16.04
N GLY A 64 13.40 -0.35 17.21
CA GLY A 64 13.99 -0.70 18.50
C GLY A 64 13.75 0.36 19.56
N THR A 65 14.53 0.31 20.64
CA THR A 65 14.37 1.16 21.84
C THR A 65 14.47 2.66 21.55
N HIS A 66 15.34 3.08 20.62
CA HIS A 66 15.48 4.49 20.20
C HIS A 66 14.21 5.00 19.50
N LEU A 67 13.61 4.20 18.60
CA LEU A 67 12.36 4.55 17.93
C LEU A 67 11.19 4.59 18.92
N THR A 68 11.14 3.63 19.84
CA THR A 68 10.13 3.62 20.90
C THR A 68 10.25 4.87 21.79
N GLY A 69 11.46 5.23 22.20
CA GLY A 69 11.72 6.45 22.97
C GLY A 69 11.28 7.73 22.23
N PHE A 70 11.57 7.81 20.95
CA PHE A 70 11.14 8.91 20.09
C PHE A 70 9.61 9.02 20.01
N ARG A 71 8.90 7.94 19.69
CA ARG A 71 7.43 7.93 19.57
C ARG A 71 6.74 8.29 20.88
N MET A 72 7.26 7.81 22.02
CA MET A 72 6.72 8.15 23.34
C MET A 72 6.93 9.62 23.67
N ALA A 73 8.11 10.18 23.41
CA ALA A 73 8.43 11.57 23.65
C ALA A 73 7.60 12.51 22.77
N LEU A 74 7.54 12.23 21.46
CA LEU A 74 6.74 13.01 20.50
C LEU A 74 5.29 13.12 20.95
N THR A 75 4.66 11.96 21.23
CA THR A 75 3.27 11.91 21.69
C THR A 75 3.06 12.69 22.99
N ARG A 76 3.97 12.50 23.96
CA ARG A 76 3.85 13.16 25.26
C ARG A 76 3.99 14.68 25.16
N THR A 77 4.96 15.17 24.42
CA THR A 77 5.25 16.59 24.29
C THR A 77 4.16 17.32 23.52
N LEU A 78 3.74 16.78 22.37
CA LEU A 78 2.64 17.37 21.58
C LEU A 78 1.31 17.35 22.34
N LYS A 79 1.02 16.28 23.07
CA LYS A 79 -0.18 16.20 23.90
C LYS A 79 -0.17 17.25 25.02
N ALA A 80 0.95 17.38 25.72
CA ALA A 80 1.10 18.40 26.77
C ALA A 80 0.94 19.82 26.23
N TYR A 81 1.51 20.11 25.06
CA TYR A 81 1.35 21.39 24.39
C TYR A 81 -0.11 21.65 23.97
N ALA A 82 -0.77 20.67 23.36
CA ALA A 82 -2.17 20.78 22.95
C ALA A 82 -3.15 20.98 24.12
N GLU A 83 -2.86 20.39 25.28
CA GLU A 83 -3.65 20.57 26.50
C GLU A 83 -3.38 21.94 27.16
N ALA A 84 -2.17 22.47 27.03
CA ALA A 84 -1.80 23.77 27.62
C ALA A 84 -2.32 24.97 26.81
N ASP A 85 -2.47 24.84 25.47
CA ASP A 85 -2.97 25.92 24.63
C ASP A 85 -4.51 26.01 24.68
N PRO A 86 -5.08 27.15 25.15
CA PRO A 86 -6.53 27.28 25.29
C PRO A 86 -7.30 27.23 23.95
N THR A 87 -6.66 27.56 22.86
CA THR A 87 -7.29 27.58 21.54
C THR A 87 -7.41 26.15 21.01
N ILE A 88 -6.34 25.38 21.11
CA ILE A 88 -6.26 23.98 20.67
C ILE A 88 -7.14 23.10 21.56
N SER A 89 -7.07 23.30 22.89
CA SER A 89 -7.91 22.58 23.86
C SER A 89 -9.41 22.75 23.56
N LYS A 90 -9.86 23.99 23.27
CA LYS A 90 -11.24 24.25 22.83
C LYS A 90 -11.60 23.60 21.49
N GLN A 91 -10.64 23.49 20.55
CA GLN A 91 -10.88 22.78 19.27
C GLN A 91 -11.09 21.29 19.52
N ILE A 92 -10.27 20.67 20.38
CA ILE A 92 -10.39 19.26 20.76
C ILE A 92 -11.75 19.00 21.43
N GLU A 93 -12.12 19.84 22.40
CA GLU A 93 -13.43 19.74 23.07
C GLU A 93 -14.60 19.89 22.08
N LYS A 94 -14.53 20.88 21.19
CA LYS A 94 -15.55 21.10 20.15
C LYS A 94 -15.68 19.94 19.18
N ALA A 95 -14.57 19.33 18.79
CA ALA A 95 -14.53 18.16 17.92
C ALA A 95 -15.08 16.90 18.61
N LYS A 96 -15.13 16.87 19.96
CA LYS A 96 -15.53 15.72 20.78
C LYS A 96 -14.78 14.44 20.39
N VAL A 97 -13.48 14.56 20.15
CA VAL A 97 -12.61 13.47 19.75
C VAL A 97 -11.62 13.15 20.86
N GLU A 98 -11.36 11.87 21.05
CA GLU A 98 -10.26 11.39 21.87
C GLU A 98 -9.04 11.18 20.96
N ILE A 99 -7.95 11.87 21.27
CA ILE A 99 -6.71 11.79 20.50
C ILE A 99 -5.92 10.58 20.96
N ALA A 100 -5.62 9.69 20.03
CA ALA A 100 -4.80 8.51 20.26
C ALA A 100 -3.32 8.77 19.89
N PRO A 101 -2.36 7.98 20.39
CA PRO A 101 -0.93 8.15 20.10
C PRO A 101 -0.58 8.13 18.61
N GLU A 102 -1.32 7.38 17.80
CA GLU A 102 -1.14 7.28 16.36
C GLU A 102 -1.54 8.57 15.63
N ASP A 103 -2.49 9.35 16.15
CA ASP A 103 -2.93 10.58 15.52
C ASP A 103 -1.82 11.64 15.50
N PHE A 104 -0.89 11.59 16.48
CA PHE A 104 0.30 12.45 16.51
C PHE A 104 1.35 12.10 15.47
N ARG A 105 1.25 10.95 14.84
CA ARG A 105 2.23 10.43 13.87
C ARG A 105 1.72 10.47 12.43
N GLU A 106 0.47 10.83 12.23
CA GLU A 106 -0.10 10.99 10.89
C GLU A 106 0.53 12.18 10.16
N GLY A 107 1.07 11.94 8.97
CA GLY A 107 1.81 12.92 8.19
C GLY A 107 3.21 13.22 8.73
N LEU A 108 3.72 12.42 9.68
CA LEU A 108 5.06 12.56 10.24
C LEU A 108 6.11 11.94 9.31
N THR A 109 7.10 12.74 8.94
CA THR A 109 8.35 12.24 8.38
C THR A 109 9.48 12.54 9.37
N ALA A 110 10.24 11.53 9.76
CA ALA A 110 11.35 11.70 10.70
C ALA A 110 12.56 10.85 10.35
N VAL A 111 13.73 11.38 10.63
CA VAL A 111 15.00 10.64 10.58
C VAL A 111 15.64 10.70 11.96
N ILE A 112 15.94 9.53 12.52
CA ILE A 112 16.55 9.38 13.83
C ILE A 112 17.92 8.73 13.65
N SER A 113 18.98 9.39 14.10
CA SER A 113 20.34 8.87 14.05
C SER A 113 20.98 8.97 15.44
N ILE A 114 21.40 7.83 15.97
CA ILE A 114 22.08 7.77 17.25
C ILE A 114 23.43 7.06 17.12
N LYS A 115 24.34 7.37 18.04
CA LYS A 115 25.62 6.68 18.14
C LYS A 115 25.72 6.03 19.49
N VAL A 116 25.87 4.70 19.52
CA VAL A 116 25.95 3.88 20.71
C VAL A 116 27.29 3.16 20.70
N ALA A 117 28.03 3.22 21.82
CA ALA A 117 29.36 2.59 21.90
C ALA A 117 29.30 1.07 21.73
N GLU A 118 28.35 0.44 22.43
CA GLU A 118 28.13 -1.02 22.40
C GLU A 118 26.67 -1.34 22.03
N PRO A 119 26.32 -1.28 20.72
CA PRO A 119 24.96 -1.53 20.31
C PRO A 119 24.62 -3.02 20.40
N GLN A 120 23.55 -3.32 21.11
CA GLN A 120 22.97 -4.65 21.19
C GLN A 120 21.78 -4.74 20.23
N PHE A 121 21.90 -5.56 19.20
CA PHE A 121 20.84 -5.76 18.21
C PHE A 121 20.13 -7.08 18.46
N GLU A 122 18.82 -7.10 18.22
CA GLU A 122 18.06 -8.34 18.14
C GLU A 122 18.34 -9.00 16.78
N GLY A 123 19.11 -10.10 16.82
CA GLY A 123 19.48 -10.88 15.63
C GLY A 123 20.70 -10.40 14.86
N GLN A 124 21.16 -11.25 13.94
CA GLN A 124 22.39 -11.04 13.17
C GLN A 124 22.25 -9.96 12.07
N THR A 125 21.04 -9.70 11.64
CA THR A 125 20.71 -8.70 10.60
C THR A 125 20.77 -7.25 11.08
N LYS A 126 20.89 -7.04 12.41
CA LYS A 126 20.99 -5.71 13.04
C LYS A 126 19.82 -4.76 12.73
N THR A 127 18.65 -5.33 12.48
CA THR A 127 17.44 -4.59 12.09
C THR A 127 16.73 -3.91 13.24
N LYS A 128 16.96 -4.37 14.49
CA LYS A 128 16.29 -3.87 15.70
C LYS A 128 17.26 -3.67 16.86
N LEU A 129 17.24 -2.48 17.47
CA LEU A 129 18.08 -2.15 18.63
C LEU A 129 17.41 -2.60 19.94
N GLY A 130 18.16 -3.30 20.79
CA GLY A 130 17.70 -3.83 22.07
C GLY A 130 18.14 -3.05 23.33
N ASN A 131 19.09 -2.12 23.22
CA ASN A 131 19.63 -1.36 24.36
C ASN A 131 18.58 -0.58 25.14
N SER A 132 18.22 -0.97 26.34
CA SER A 132 17.14 -0.35 27.13
C SER A 132 17.44 1.08 27.57
N GLU A 133 18.72 1.42 27.86
CA GLU A 133 19.17 2.74 28.28
C GLU A 133 18.96 3.81 27.18
N VAL A 134 19.00 3.41 25.92
CA VAL A 134 18.82 4.30 24.77
C VAL A 134 17.43 4.91 24.73
N GLN A 135 16.41 4.16 25.13
CA GLN A 135 15.03 4.64 25.13
C GLN A 135 14.86 5.89 25.99
N GLY A 136 15.42 5.88 27.22
CA GLY A 136 15.35 7.00 28.15
C GLY A 136 16.12 8.22 27.65
N ALA A 137 17.32 8.01 27.09
CA ALA A 137 18.16 9.08 26.55
C ALA A 137 17.47 9.80 25.36
N VAL A 138 16.93 9.05 24.42
CA VAL A 138 16.20 9.62 23.28
C VAL A 138 14.91 10.31 23.74
N GLN A 139 14.16 9.71 24.67
CA GLN A 139 12.94 10.30 25.20
C GLN A 139 13.21 11.64 25.88
N GLN A 140 14.28 11.73 26.67
CA GLN A 140 14.66 13.00 27.32
C GLN A 140 15.07 14.04 26.28
N ALA A 141 15.92 13.68 25.33
CA ALA A 141 16.38 14.59 24.29
C ALA A 141 15.25 15.19 23.47
N VAL A 142 14.28 14.35 23.06
CA VAL A 142 13.12 14.80 22.27
C VAL A 142 12.17 15.64 23.09
N ASN A 143 11.87 15.25 24.33
CA ASN A 143 10.96 16.03 25.21
C ASN A 143 11.47 17.47 25.41
N GLU A 144 12.76 17.65 25.70
CA GLU A 144 13.34 18.97 25.93
C GLU A 144 13.35 19.80 24.63
N ALA A 145 13.98 19.28 23.57
CA ALA A 145 14.18 20.04 22.35
C ALA A 145 12.86 20.31 21.57
N LEU A 146 11.92 19.39 21.62
CA LEU A 146 10.61 19.61 20.97
C LEU A 146 9.75 20.58 21.76
N ALA A 147 9.79 20.56 23.11
CA ALA A 147 9.06 21.53 23.92
C ALA A 147 9.57 22.96 23.66
N ASP A 148 10.88 23.16 23.67
CA ASP A 148 11.50 24.45 23.36
C ASP A 148 11.11 24.93 21.96
N TYR A 149 11.14 24.04 20.96
CA TYR A 149 10.75 24.38 19.60
C TYR A 149 9.29 24.82 19.50
N LEU A 150 8.36 24.10 20.13
CA LEU A 150 6.93 24.41 20.07
C LEU A 150 6.61 25.76 20.76
N GLU A 151 7.37 26.11 21.80
CA GLU A 151 7.23 27.43 22.45
C GLU A 151 7.79 28.57 21.59
N GLU A 152 8.88 28.33 20.86
CA GLU A 152 9.49 29.31 19.98
C GLU A 152 8.71 29.49 18.66
N HIS A 153 7.97 28.48 18.21
CA HIS A 153 7.26 28.44 16.93
C HIS A 153 5.75 28.13 17.09
N PRO A 154 4.98 29.01 17.74
CA PRO A 154 3.59 28.73 18.08
C PRO A 154 2.67 28.53 16.87
N ASP A 155 2.95 29.19 15.75
CA ASP A 155 2.15 29.01 14.50
C ASP A 155 2.33 27.63 13.89
N GLU A 156 3.54 27.09 13.92
CA GLU A 156 3.83 25.73 13.44
C GLU A 156 3.26 24.67 14.39
N ALA A 157 3.44 24.89 15.70
CA ALA A 157 2.84 24.05 16.73
C ALA A 157 1.32 23.94 16.57
N LYS A 158 0.66 25.07 16.26
CA LYS A 158 -0.78 25.11 15.99
C LYS A 158 -1.14 24.28 14.76
N ARG A 159 -0.40 24.41 13.65
CA ARG A 159 -0.64 23.61 12.42
C ARG A 159 -0.47 22.10 12.68
N ILE A 160 0.55 21.71 13.44
CA ILE A 160 0.73 20.31 13.87
C ILE A 160 -0.48 19.82 14.65
N CYS A 161 -0.92 20.58 15.66
CA CYS A 161 -2.06 20.20 16.47
C CYS A 161 -3.38 20.17 15.70
N GLU A 162 -3.60 21.08 14.75
CA GLU A 162 -4.74 21.05 13.84
C GLU A 162 -4.75 19.78 12.98
N LYS A 163 -3.58 19.36 12.49
CA LYS A 163 -3.42 18.09 11.77
C LYS A 163 -3.75 16.90 12.67
N VAL A 164 -3.30 16.89 13.92
CA VAL A 164 -3.61 15.83 14.90
C VAL A 164 -5.12 15.73 15.17
N VAL A 165 -5.80 16.86 15.35
CA VAL A 165 -7.28 16.88 15.54
C VAL A 165 -7.99 16.36 14.29
N LEU A 166 -7.51 16.71 13.10
CA LEU A 166 -8.05 16.20 11.84
C LEU A 166 -7.86 14.67 11.74
N ALA A 167 -6.69 14.16 12.09
CA ALA A 167 -6.39 12.73 12.11
C ALA A 167 -7.31 11.97 13.07
N ALA A 168 -7.47 12.47 14.32
CA ALA A 168 -8.38 11.88 15.30
C ALA A 168 -9.83 11.88 14.82
N THR A 169 -10.28 12.96 14.20
CA THR A 169 -11.63 13.07 13.63
C THR A 169 -11.84 12.06 12.50
N ALA A 170 -10.88 11.94 11.59
CA ALA A 170 -10.91 10.98 10.50
C ALA A 170 -10.93 9.53 11.00
N ARG A 171 -10.09 9.21 12.00
CA ARG A 171 -10.05 7.88 12.65
C ARG A 171 -11.40 7.51 13.28
N ILE A 172 -12.03 8.42 14.03
CA ILE A 172 -13.33 8.18 14.68
C ILE A 172 -14.44 8.06 13.62
N ALA A 173 -14.42 8.87 12.56
CA ALA A 173 -15.36 8.76 11.46
C ALA A 173 -15.23 7.40 10.74
N ALA A 174 -14.00 6.95 10.49
CA ALA A 174 -13.72 5.66 9.91
C ALA A 174 -14.22 4.50 10.79
N ARG A 175 -14.05 4.60 12.13
CA ARG A 175 -14.57 3.62 13.08
C ARG A 175 -16.10 3.54 13.02
N LYS A 176 -16.79 4.69 13.06
CA LYS A 176 -18.25 4.76 12.95
C LYS A 176 -18.77 4.20 11.64
N ALA A 177 -18.08 4.48 10.53
CA ALA A 177 -18.42 3.92 9.23
C ALA A 177 -18.32 2.38 9.23
N ARG A 178 -17.23 1.82 9.79
CA ARG A 178 -17.05 0.37 9.95
C ARG A 178 -18.14 -0.26 10.82
N GLU A 179 -18.43 0.34 11.98
CA GLU A 179 -19.50 -0.14 12.86
C GLU A 179 -20.87 -0.10 12.18
N SER A 180 -21.13 0.93 11.37
CA SER A 180 -22.37 1.05 10.58
C SER A 180 -22.47 -0.04 9.51
N VAL A 181 -21.37 -0.36 8.83
CA VAL A 181 -21.32 -1.45 7.84
C VAL A 181 -21.47 -2.82 8.55
N GLN A 182 -20.81 -3.01 9.68
CA GLN A 182 -20.95 -4.23 10.47
C GLN A 182 -22.40 -4.41 10.98
N ARG A 183 -23.03 -3.34 11.47
CA ARG A 183 -24.45 -3.38 11.91
C ARG A 183 -25.40 -3.66 10.75
N LYS A 184 -25.17 -3.05 9.57
CA LYS A 184 -25.95 -3.36 8.35
C LYS A 184 -25.80 -4.80 7.92
N ASN A 185 -24.57 -5.35 7.97
CA ASN A 185 -24.33 -6.75 7.65
C ASN A 185 -24.93 -7.72 8.69
N PHE A 186 -24.98 -7.32 9.95
CA PHE A 186 -25.62 -8.11 11.02
C PHE A 186 -27.15 -8.10 10.89
N MET A 187 -27.74 -6.97 10.50
CA MET A 187 -29.20 -6.83 10.31
C MET A 187 -29.72 -7.40 8.98
N THR A 188 -28.84 -7.54 7.96
CA THR A 188 -29.19 -8.11 6.64
C THR A 188 -28.76 -9.57 6.45
N GLY A 189 -28.36 -10.28 7.52
CA GLY A 189 -27.99 -11.69 7.45
C GLY A 189 -26.68 -11.93 6.72
N GLY A 190 -25.61 -11.28 7.20
CA GLY A 190 -24.18 -11.53 6.93
C GLY A 190 -23.78 -12.22 5.63
N GLY A 191 -24.34 -11.82 4.48
CA GLY A 191 -24.06 -12.45 3.19
C GLY A 191 -22.81 -11.87 2.54
N LEU A 192 -22.10 -12.71 1.83
CA LEU A 192 -21.04 -12.31 0.90
C LEU A 192 -21.59 -11.34 -0.16
N PRO A 193 -20.76 -10.47 -0.75
CA PRO A 193 -21.21 -9.57 -1.81
C PRO A 193 -22.00 -10.31 -2.89
N GLY A 194 -23.15 -9.81 -3.28
CA GLY A 194 -24.05 -10.50 -4.21
C GLY A 194 -23.44 -10.77 -5.59
N LYS A 195 -22.32 -10.12 -5.91
CA LYS A 195 -21.56 -10.34 -7.14
C LYS A 195 -20.51 -11.45 -7.04
N LEU A 196 -20.14 -11.86 -5.83
CA LEU A 196 -19.15 -12.92 -5.63
C LEU A 196 -19.76 -14.27 -6.04
N ALA A 197 -19.12 -14.91 -7.00
CA ALA A 197 -19.36 -16.32 -7.28
C ALA A 197 -18.35 -17.13 -6.46
N ASP A 198 -18.76 -17.53 -5.26
CA ASP A 198 -17.89 -18.25 -4.31
C ASP A 198 -17.58 -19.68 -4.75
N CYS A 199 -16.52 -20.27 -4.18
CA CYS A 199 -16.20 -21.69 -4.34
C CYS A 199 -16.90 -22.56 -3.30
N SER A 200 -16.98 -23.86 -3.54
CA SER A 200 -17.70 -24.79 -2.68
C SER A 200 -16.86 -25.25 -1.48
N ILE A 201 -15.57 -25.43 -1.65
CA ILE A 201 -14.62 -25.80 -0.61
C ILE A 201 -14.44 -24.62 0.36
N LYS A 202 -14.28 -24.95 1.65
CA LYS A 202 -14.14 -23.97 2.73
C LYS A 202 -12.74 -23.91 3.33
N ASP A 203 -11.85 -24.82 2.96
CA ASP A 203 -10.44 -24.75 3.35
C ASP A 203 -9.75 -23.66 2.54
N PRO A 204 -9.27 -22.56 3.16
CA PRO A 204 -8.62 -21.47 2.44
C PRO A 204 -7.42 -21.93 1.63
N LYS A 205 -6.68 -22.94 2.09
CA LYS A 205 -5.46 -23.44 1.43
C LYS A 205 -5.72 -24.09 0.08
N GLU A 206 -6.95 -24.56 -0.14
CA GLU A 206 -7.38 -25.17 -1.39
C GLU A 206 -8.15 -24.20 -2.29
N CYS A 207 -8.37 -22.95 -1.83
CA CYS A 207 -9.22 -21.99 -2.50
C CYS A 207 -8.44 -20.78 -3.02
N GLU A 208 -8.91 -20.26 -4.15
CA GLU A 208 -8.37 -19.05 -4.74
C GLU A 208 -9.49 -18.13 -5.27
N ILE A 209 -9.24 -16.83 -5.28
CA ILE A 209 -10.20 -15.85 -5.79
C ILE A 209 -9.58 -15.05 -6.94
N PHE A 210 -10.34 -14.88 -8.02
CA PHE A 210 -10.00 -13.98 -9.13
C PHE A 210 -10.76 -12.67 -8.99
N LEU A 211 -10.01 -11.57 -8.94
CA LEU A 211 -10.54 -10.21 -9.05
C LEU A 211 -10.52 -9.85 -10.53
N VAL A 212 -11.68 -9.87 -11.18
CA VAL A 212 -11.80 -9.82 -12.63
C VAL A 212 -12.30 -8.47 -13.09
N GLU A 213 -11.64 -7.87 -14.06
CA GLU A 213 -12.09 -6.63 -14.67
C GLU A 213 -13.39 -6.83 -15.46
N GLY A 214 -14.42 -6.10 -15.06
CA GLY A 214 -15.68 -6.02 -15.78
C GLY A 214 -16.61 -7.23 -15.63
N ASP A 215 -17.88 -6.97 -15.93
CA ASP A 215 -18.94 -8.00 -15.85
C ASP A 215 -18.86 -9.01 -17.01
N SER A 216 -18.32 -8.62 -18.19
CA SER A 216 -18.19 -9.50 -19.37
C SER A 216 -17.16 -10.61 -19.12
N ALA A 217 -15.91 -10.23 -18.81
CA ALA A 217 -14.84 -11.20 -18.48
C ALA A 217 -15.21 -11.99 -17.23
N GLY A 218 -15.82 -11.34 -16.22
CA GLY A 218 -16.35 -12.00 -15.04
C GLY A 218 -17.41 -13.07 -15.36
N GLY A 219 -18.22 -12.87 -16.40
CA GLY A 219 -19.19 -13.85 -16.90
C GLY A 219 -18.52 -15.08 -17.49
N SER A 220 -17.55 -14.89 -18.38
CA SER A 220 -16.74 -15.97 -18.95
C SER A 220 -15.97 -16.73 -17.90
N ALA A 221 -15.32 -16.02 -16.95
CA ALA A 221 -14.60 -16.62 -15.85
C ALA A 221 -15.51 -17.46 -14.93
N LYS A 222 -16.72 -16.99 -14.63
CA LYS A 222 -17.70 -17.75 -13.82
C LYS A 222 -18.13 -19.06 -14.49
N GLN A 223 -18.18 -19.08 -15.82
CA GLN A 223 -18.53 -20.28 -16.58
C GLN A 223 -17.35 -21.25 -16.70
N GLY A 224 -16.14 -20.74 -16.96
CA GLY A 224 -14.94 -21.55 -17.19
C GLY A 224 -14.25 -22.08 -15.93
N ARG A 225 -14.50 -21.51 -14.75
CA ARG A 225 -13.78 -21.81 -13.51
C ARG A 225 -14.03 -23.23 -12.97
N ASP A 226 -13.11 -23.72 -12.18
CA ASP A 226 -13.39 -24.81 -11.24
C ASP A 226 -14.23 -24.26 -10.05
N ARG A 227 -15.48 -24.69 -9.99
CA ARG A 227 -16.42 -24.24 -8.97
C ARG A 227 -16.11 -24.74 -7.57
N PHE A 228 -15.26 -25.75 -7.42
CA PHE A 228 -14.88 -26.28 -6.12
C PHE A 228 -13.83 -25.40 -5.46
N HIS A 229 -12.82 -24.96 -6.19
CA HIS A 229 -11.63 -24.28 -5.66
C HIS A 229 -11.55 -22.79 -6.03
N GLN A 230 -12.26 -22.35 -7.08
CA GLN A 230 -12.09 -20.99 -7.62
C GLN A 230 -13.33 -20.12 -7.38
N ALA A 231 -13.10 -18.95 -6.81
CA ALA A 231 -14.11 -17.89 -6.66
C ALA A 231 -13.85 -16.76 -7.66
N ILE A 232 -14.92 -16.09 -8.12
CA ILE A 232 -14.83 -14.95 -9.05
C ILE A 232 -15.53 -13.74 -8.46
N LEU A 233 -14.82 -12.63 -8.36
CA LEU A 233 -15.36 -11.32 -8.01
C LEU A 233 -15.18 -10.36 -9.18
N PRO A 234 -16.23 -10.06 -9.95
CA PRO A 234 -16.17 -9.02 -10.99
C PRO A 234 -16.06 -7.63 -10.36
N LEU A 235 -15.12 -6.84 -10.86
CA LEU A 235 -14.95 -5.44 -10.49
C LEU A 235 -15.61 -4.56 -11.55
N ARG A 236 -16.38 -3.55 -11.12
CA ARG A 236 -17.00 -2.61 -12.06
C ARG A 236 -16.09 -1.41 -12.28
N GLY A 237 -15.35 -1.46 -13.37
CA GLY A 237 -14.46 -0.38 -13.78
C GLY A 237 -13.32 -0.12 -12.79
N LYS A 238 -12.75 1.07 -12.88
CA LYS A 238 -11.62 1.49 -12.04
C LYS A 238 -12.06 1.62 -10.58
N ILE A 239 -11.37 0.94 -9.68
CA ILE A 239 -11.63 1.09 -8.25
C ILE A 239 -11.11 2.44 -7.74
N LEU A 240 -11.51 2.80 -6.53
CA LEU A 240 -11.07 4.03 -5.89
C LEU A 240 -9.56 4.07 -5.76
N ASN A 241 -8.92 5.17 -6.18
CA ASN A 241 -7.52 5.42 -5.87
C ASN A 241 -7.39 5.80 -4.40
N VAL A 242 -6.92 4.84 -3.60
CA VAL A 242 -6.83 4.98 -2.14
C VAL A 242 -5.68 5.88 -1.69
N GLU A 243 -4.73 6.20 -2.56
CA GLU A 243 -3.64 7.14 -2.28
C GLU A 243 -4.16 8.58 -2.11
N LYS A 244 -5.21 8.93 -2.87
CA LYS A 244 -5.77 10.30 -2.93
C LYS A 244 -6.88 10.58 -1.93
N VAL A 245 -7.27 9.62 -1.11
CA VAL A 245 -8.44 9.77 -0.25
C VAL A 245 -8.15 9.45 1.20
N GLN A 246 -8.90 10.09 2.06
CA GLN A 246 -8.83 9.82 3.50
C GLN A 246 -9.29 8.40 3.81
N TRP A 247 -8.67 7.80 4.83
CA TRP A 247 -8.94 6.45 5.31
C TRP A 247 -10.43 6.07 5.41
N HIS A 248 -11.27 6.96 5.94
CA HIS A 248 -12.70 6.66 6.10
C HIS A 248 -13.45 6.52 4.76
N LYS A 249 -13.05 7.28 3.73
CA LYS A 249 -13.68 7.22 2.40
C LYS A 249 -13.38 5.92 1.66
N VAL A 250 -12.27 5.27 1.99
CA VAL A 250 -11.90 3.98 1.42
C VAL A 250 -12.94 2.90 1.77
N PHE A 251 -13.43 2.92 3.02
CA PHE A 251 -14.46 1.99 3.49
C PHE A 251 -15.90 2.37 3.07
N GLU A 252 -16.10 3.55 2.52
CA GLU A 252 -17.38 3.95 1.88
C GLU A 252 -17.48 3.44 0.44
N ALA A 253 -16.35 3.14 -0.19
CA ALA A 253 -16.31 2.65 -1.57
C ALA A 253 -16.78 1.20 -1.67
N GLU A 254 -17.91 0.97 -2.35
CA GLU A 254 -18.54 -0.35 -2.52
C GLU A 254 -17.56 -1.39 -3.11
N SER A 255 -16.78 -0.99 -4.14
CA SER A 255 -15.81 -1.88 -4.80
C SER A 255 -14.71 -2.36 -3.84
N VAL A 256 -14.18 -1.46 -3.02
CA VAL A 256 -13.16 -1.77 -2.00
C VAL A 256 -13.74 -2.68 -0.92
N MET A 257 -14.94 -2.35 -0.42
CA MET A 257 -15.60 -3.17 0.59
C MET A 257 -15.95 -4.57 0.08
N ASN A 258 -16.34 -4.69 -1.18
CA ASN A 258 -16.59 -6.00 -1.80
C ASN A 258 -15.31 -6.85 -1.86
N ILE A 259 -14.15 -6.26 -2.17
CA ILE A 259 -12.86 -6.97 -2.12
C ILE A 259 -12.58 -7.43 -0.68
N ILE A 260 -12.55 -6.50 0.29
CA ILE A 260 -12.22 -6.79 1.69
C ILE A 260 -13.14 -7.90 2.27
N GLN A 261 -14.44 -7.80 2.04
CA GLN A 261 -15.42 -8.79 2.52
C GLN A 261 -15.25 -10.14 1.82
N SER A 262 -14.98 -10.15 0.53
CA SER A 262 -14.81 -11.40 -0.23
C SER A 262 -13.58 -12.16 0.24
N ILE A 263 -12.44 -11.50 0.43
CA ILE A 263 -11.19 -12.14 0.85
C ILE A 263 -11.16 -12.48 2.34
N GLY A 264 -12.04 -11.88 3.16
CA GLY A 264 -12.16 -12.17 4.58
C GLY A 264 -11.21 -11.43 5.49
N VAL A 265 -10.52 -10.38 5.00
CA VAL A 265 -9.67 -9.52 5.81
C VAL A 265 -10.51 -8.69 6.78
N ARG A 266 -10.01 -8.49 7.99
CA ARG A 266 -10.64 -7.67 9.03
C ARG A 266 -9.70 -6.57 9.49
N PHE A 267 -10.26 -5.43 9.88
CA PHE A 267 -9.55 -4.30 10.45
C PHE A 267 -10.08 -4.03 11.86
N GLY A 268 -9.18 -3.75 12.82
CA GLY A 268 -9.55 -3.40 14.20
C GLY A 268 -10.19 -4.58 14.95
N VAL A 269 -9.48 -5.69 15.09
CA VAL A 269 -9.88 -6.86 15.90
C VAL A 269 -9.41 -6.62 17.33
N ASP A 270 -10.25 -7.02 18.34
CA ASP A 270 -9.94 -7.02 19.78
C ASP A 270 -9.82 -5.67 20.48
N GLY A 271 -10.55 -4.64 20.01
CA GLY A 271 -10.65 -3.35 20.72
C GLY A 271 -9.47 -2.40 20.48
N GLU A 272 -8.47 -2.79 19.72
CA GLU A 272 -7.42 -1.93 19.21
C GLU A 272 -7.88 -1.27 17.90
N ASP A 273 -7.72 0.05 17.80
CA ASP A 273 -7.91 0.82 16.56
C ASP A 273 -6.73 0.57 15.59
N SER A 274 -6.40 -0.70 15.34
CA SER A 274 -5.32 -1.06 14.44
C SER A 274 -5.72 -0.76 13.00
N LYS A 275 -4.92 0.03 12.31
CA LYS A 275 -5.01 0.23 10.86
C LYS A 275 -4.54 -1.01 10.11
N GLU A 276 -3.92 -1.97 10.79
CA GLU A 276 -3.40 -3.19 10.20
C GLU A 276 -4.50 -4.18 9.86
N ALA A 277 -4.36 -4.77 8.68
CA ALA A 277 -5.23 -5.83 8.22
C ALA A 277 -4.89 -7.14 8.96
N ASN A 278 -5.91 -7.80 9.53
CA ASN A 278 -5.77 -9.14 10.08
C ASN A 278 -6.05 -10.17 8.98
N THR A 279 -5.06 -11.03 8.69
CA THR A 279 -5.08 -12.06 7.66
C THR A 279 -5.48 -13.45 8.17
N GLU A 280 -5.62 -13.65 9.49
CA GLU A 280 -5.93 -14.97 10.09
C GLU A 280 -7.23 -15.61 9.56
N LYS A 281 -8.14 -14.82 9.03
CA LYS A 281 -9.43 -15.27 8.47
C LYS A 281 -9.53 -15.10 6.96
N LEU A 282 -8.39 -15.07 6.27
CA LEU A 282 -8.39 -15.17 4.83
C LEU A 282 -9.16 -16.38 4.35
N ARG A 283 -9.97 -16.19 3.34
CA ARG A 283 -10.84 -17.23 2.77
C ARG A 283 -10.19 -17.95 1.59
N TYR A 284 -9.11 -17.40 1.06
CA TYR A 284 -8.43 -17.89 -0.13
C TYR A 284 -6.91 -17.81 0.05
N ASP A 285 -6.21 -18.84 -0.34
CA ASP A 285 -4.74 -18.90 -0.34
C ASP A 285 -4.14 -17.97 -1.43
N LYS A 286 -4.80 -17.88 -2.57
CA LYS A 286 -4.38 -17.00 -3.65
C LYS A 286 -5.46 -15.98 -4.00
N ILE A 287 -5.03 -14.73 -4.08
CA ILE A 287 -5.83 -13.61 -4.57
C ILE A 287 -5.19 -13.18 -5.89
N ILE A 288 -5.92 -13.41 -6.98
CA ILE A 288 -5.38 -13.29 -8.33
C ILE A 288 -6.07 -12.11 -9.02
N ILE A 289 -5.30 -11.10 -9.39
CA ILE A 289 -5.76 -9.97 -10.20
C ILE A 289 -5.79 -10.43 -11.66
N MET A 290 -6.91 -10.26 -12.33
CA MET A 290 -7.10 -10.67 -13.72
C MET A 290 -7.79 -9.55 -14.51
N THR A 291 -6.99 -8.79 -15.24
CA THR A 291 -7.37 -7.59 -16.00
C THR A 291 -7.06 -7.77 -17.47
N ASP A 292 -7.62 -6.90 -18.31
CA ASP A 292 -7.33 -6.85 -19.73
C ASP A 292 -5.85 -6.50 -19.99
N ALA A 293 -5.28 -7.01 -21.07
CA ALA A 293 -3.87 -6.76 -21.45
C ALA A 293 -3.74 -5.40 -22.19
N ASP A 294 -4.32 -4.36 -21.65
CA ASP A 294 -4.27 -3.01 -22.19
C ASP A 294 -3.86 -1.98 -21.12
N VAL A 295 -3.82 -0.70 -21.49
CA VAL A 295 -3.42 0.39 -20.59
C VAL A 295 -4.42 0.62 -19.45
N ASP A 296 -5.71 0.35 -19.68
CA ASP A 296 -6.75 0.49 -18.66
C ASP A 296 -6.66 -0.65 -17.64
N GLY A 297 -6.44 -1.89 -18.11
CA GLY A 297 -6.20 -3.03 -17.24
C GLY A 297 -4.95 -2.85 -16.37
N SER A 298 -3.84 -2.39 -16.95
CA SER A 298 -2.62 -2.07 -16.18
C SER A 298 -2.85 -0.99 -15.13
N HIS A 299 -3.72 -0.03 -15.39
CA HIS A 299 -4.12 0.98 -14.42
C HIS A 299 -4.97 0.36 -13.28
N ILE A 300 -5.88 -0.55 -13.60
CA ILE A 300 -6.69 -1.27 -12.60
C ILE A 300 -5.79 -2.14 -11.71
N ASP A 301 -4.82 -2.86 -12.29
CA ASP A 301 -3.81 -3.61 -11.54
C ASP A 301 -3.09 -2.69 -10.54
N THR A 302 -2.64 -1.52 -10.99
CA THR A 302 -1.95 -0.56 -10.13
C THR A 302 -2.84 -0.05 -9.01
N LEU A 303 -4.12 0.24 -9.28
CA LEU A 303 -5.10 0.65 -8.25
C LEU A 303 -5.32 -0.45 -7.21
N ILE A 304 -5.45 -1.70 -7.65
CA ILE A 304 -5.62 -2.85 -6.75
C ILE A 304 -4.34 -3.07 -5.93
N MET A 305 -3.17 -3.04 -6.56
CA MET A 305 -1.88 -3.15 -5.85
C MET A 305 -1.72 -2.03 -4.82
N THR A 306 -2.11 -0.79 -5.15
CA THR A 306 -2.09 0.34 -4.20
C THR A 306 -2.99 0.06 -3.00
N LEU A 307 -4.19 -0.48 -3.21
CA LEU A 307 -5.09 -0.87 -2.14
C LEU A 307 -4.46 -1.92 -1.22
N PHE A 308 -3.89 -2.99 -1.79
CA PHE A 308 -3.25 -4.04 -0.99
C PHE A 308 -2.01 -3.52 -0.27
N TYR A 309 -1.16 -2.74 -0.93
CA TYR A 309 0.04 -2.19 -0.34
C TYR A 309 -0.26 -1.24 0.84
N ARG A 310 -1.22 -0.33 0.68
CA ARG A 310 -1.56 0.68 1.71
C ARG A 310 -2.40 0.14 2.86
N PHE A 311 -3.26 -0.84 2.61
CA PHE A 311 -4.26 -1.28 3.59
C PHE A 311 -4.11 -2.73 4.04
N MET A 312 -3.46 -3.56 3.24
CA MET A 312 -3.33 -5.01 3.46
C MET A 312 -1.93 -5.53 3.13
N PRO A 313 -0.83 -4.87 3.59
CA PRO A 313 0.53 -5.27 3.21
C PRO A 313 0.84 -6.71 3.60
N LYS A 314 0.31 -7.20 4.70
CA LYS A 314 0.47 -8.61 5.12
C LYS A 314 0.03 -9.62 4.06
N VAL A 315 -1.00 -9.32 3.28
CA VAL A 315 -1.44 -10.20 2.18
C VAL A 315 -0.36 -10.36 1.12
N ILE A 316 0.43 -9.30 0.87
CA ILE A 316 1.57 -9.34 -0.05
C ILE A 316 2.76 -10.05 0.60
N GLU A 317 3.10 -9.69 1.84
CA GLU A 317 4.23 -10.23 2.60
C GLU A 317 4.09 -11.73 2.85
N GLU A 318 2.88 -12.22 3.10
CA GLU A 318 2.55 -13.63 3.27
C GLU A 318 2.44 -14.37 1.92
N GLY A 319 2.57 -13.65 0.80
CA GLY A 319 2.68 -14.24 -0.54
C GLY A 319 1.34 -14.65 -1.18
N HIS A 320 0.24 -14.03 -0.77
CA HIS A 320 -1.10 -14.38 -1.25
C HIS A 320 -1.54 -13.62 -2.51
N LEU A 321 -0.86 -12.53 -2.90
CA LEU A 321 -1.26 -11.69 -4.04
C LEU A 321 -0.54 -12.07 -5.32
N TYR A 322 -1.31 -12.26 -6.40
CA TYR A 322 -0.82 -12.65 -7.72
C TYR A 322 -1.47 -11.81 -8.82
N ILE A 323 -0.79 -11.69 -9.96
CA ILE A 323 -1.30 -11.13 -11.21
C ILE A 323 -1.35 -12.26 -12.24
N ALA A 324 -2.49 -12.47 -12.86
CA ALA A 324 -2.64 -13.41 -13.98
C ALA A 324 -2.05 -12.79 -15.25
N THR A 325 -1.38 -13.63 -16.04
CA THR A 325 -0.82 -13.23 -17.33
C THR A 325 -1.55 -13.96 -18.44
N PRO A 326 -2.60 -13.38 -19.05
CA PRO A 326 -3.27 -14.00 -20.19
C PRO A 326 -2.39 -13.91 -21.43
N PRO A 327 -2.62 -14.79 -22.46
CA PRO A 327 -1.89 -14.71 -23.71
C PRO A 327 -2.34 -13.48 -24.53
N LEU A 328 -1.38 -12.88 -25.24
CA LEU A 328 -1.64 -11.77 -26.16
C LEU A 328 -2.17 -12.24 -27.52
N TYR A 329 -1.75 -13.43 -27.95
CA TYR A 329 -2.08 -13.96 -29.26
C TYR A 329 -2.48 -15.43 -29.21
N LYS A 330 -3.35 -15.82 -30.14
CA LYS A 330 -3.56 -17.21 -30.57
C LYS A 330 -3.11 -17.34 -32.00
N CYS A 331 -2.05 -18.09 -32.22
CA CYS A 331 -1.51 -18.39 -33.55
C CYS A 331 -1.98 -19.77 -34.00
N SER A 332 -2.41 -19.88 -35.24
CA SER A 332 -2.80 -21.17 -35.85
C SER A 332 -2.22 -21.33 -37.25
N PHE A 333 -1.83 -22.55 -37.57
CA PHE A 333 -1.34 -22.90 -38.89
C PHE A 333 -2.22 -23.99 -39.54
N LYS A 334 -2.84 -23.64 -40.69
CA LYS A 334 -3.72 -24.54 -41.49
C LYS A 334 -4.84 -25.18 -40.66
N ASN A 335 -5.28 -24.54 -39.58
CA ASN A 335 -6.28 -25.06 -38.62
C ASN A 335 -5.92 -26.44 -38.00
N LYS A 336 -4.66 -26.87 -38.10
CA LYS A 336 -4.19 -28.15 -37.55
C LYS A 336 -3.36 -28.01 -36.30
N VAL A 337 -2.63 -26.91 -36.17
CA VAL A 337 -1.78 -26.58 -35.02
C VAL A 337 -2.18 -25.21 -34.51
N SER A 338 -2.40 -25.09 -33.25
CA SER A 338 -2.62 -23.78 -32.59
C SER A 338 -1.83 -23.69 -31.31
N GLU A 339 -1.21 -22.53 -31.08
CA GLU A 339 -0.45 -22.22 -29.87
C GLU A 339 -0.88 -20.85 -29.34
N TYR A 340 -0.91 -20.70 -28.00
CA TYR A 340 -1.09 -19.41 -27.36
C TYR A 340 0.28 -18.76 -27.14
N CYS A 341 0.42 -17.50 -27.53
CA CYS A 341 1.64 -16.73 -27.39
C CYS A 341 1.42 -15.59 -26.41
N TYR A 342 2.28 -15.53 -25.40
CA TYR A 342 2.23 -14.54 -24.30
C TYR A 342 3.10 -13.31 -24.59
N THR A 343 4.00 -13.42 -25.58
CA THR A 343 4.89 -12.32 -25.99
C THR A 343 4.95 -12.23 -27.51
N GLU A 344 5.33 -11.07 -28.01
CA GLU A 344 5.59 -10.86 -29.44
C GLU A 344 6.69 -11.78 -29.96
N GLN A 345 7.69 -12.05 -29.13
CA GLN A 345 8.79 -12.98 -29.48
C GLN A 345 8.28 -14.41 -29.69
N GLN A 346 7.34 -14.88 -28.87
CA GLN A 346 6.72 -16.20 -29.05
C GLN A 346 5.87 -16.24 -30.35
N ARG A 347 5.13 -15.16 -30.63
CA ARG A 347 4.40 -15.02 -31.89
C ARG A 347 5.33 -15.11 -33.09
N GLN A 348 6.44 -14.35 -33.06
CA GLN A 348 7.42 -14.37 -34.13
C GLN A 348 8.06 -15.75 -34.28
N ALA A 349 8.41 -16.41 -33.20
CA ALA A 349 8.96 -17.79 -33.22
C ALA A 349 7.99 -18.80 -33.85
N PHE A 350 6.67 -18.65 -33.60
CA PHE A 350 5.64 -19.45 -34.26
C PHE A 350 5.60 -19.19 -35.77
N ILE A 351 5.66 -17.91 -36.19
CA ILE A 351 5.71 -17.52 -37.62
C ILE A 351 6.97 -18.07 -38.28
N ASP A 352 8.12 -17.96 -37.65
CA ASP A 352 9.38 -18.47 -38.17
C ASP A 352 9.36 -20.00 -38.34
N LYS A 353 8.74 -20.70 -37.37
CA LYS A 353 8.64 -22.17 -37.37
C LYS A 353 7.73 -22.72 -38.47
N TYR A 354 6.61 -22.02 -38.76
CA TYR A 354 5.60 -22.55 -39.68
C TYR A 354 5.45 -21.75 -40.97
N GLY A 355 5.96 -20.52 -41.04
CA GLY A 355 5.83 -19.57 -42.14
C GLY A 355 7.16 -19.20 -42.81
N GLU A 356 8.25 -19.91 -42.52
CA GLU A 356 9.60 -19.60 -43.08
C GLU A 356 10.01 -18.12 -42.87
N GLY A 357 9.60 -17.51 -41.71
CA GLY A 357 9.93 -16.12 -41.35
C GLY A 357 9.05 -15.05 -41.99
N GLN A 358 8.02 -15.42 -42.75
CA GLN A 358 7.02 -14.50 -43.29
C GLN A 358 5.62 -14.93 -42.88
N GLU A 359 4.71 -13.95 -42.69
CA GLU A 359 3.30 -14.25 -42.48
C GLU A 359 2.71 -14.92 -43.73
N ASP A 360 2.69 -16.25 -43.71
CA ASP A 360 2.08 -17.04 -44.80
C ASP A 360 0.56 -16.92 -44.73
N LYS A 361 -0.14 -16.97 -45.85
CA LYS A 361 -1.62 -17.00 -45.97
C LYS A 361 -2.27 -18.14 -45.15
N ASN A 362 -1.51 -19.10 -44.69
CA ASN A 362 -1.95 -20.23 -43.89
C ASN A 362 -1.75 -20.06 -42.39
N ILE A 363 -1.10 -18.94 -41.93
CA ILE A 363 -0.96 -18.58 -40.54
C ILE A 363 -2.06 -17.57 -40.22
N HIS A 364 -2.86 -17.89 -39.24
CA HIS A 364 -3.87 -17.00 -38.68
C HIS A 364 -3.48 -16.62 -37.30
N THR A 365 -3.27 -15.32 -37.05
CA THR A 365 -2.96 -14.74 -35.74
C THR A 365 -4.18 -13.97 -35.28
N GLN A 366 -4.78 -14.41 -34.16
CA GLN A 366 -5.81 -13.68 -33.43
C GLN A 366 -5.12 -12.96 -32.27
N ARG A 367 -5.23 -11.65 -32.22
CA ARG A 367 -4.79 -10.85 -31.07
C ARG A 367 -5.96 -10.69 -30.09
N TYR A 368 -5.69 -10.92 -28.80
CA TYR A 368 -6.64 -10.63 -27.73
C TYR A 368 -6.35 -9.24 -27.17
N LYS A 369 -7.35 -8.36 -27.20
CA LYS A 369 -7.27 -7.03 -26.60
C LYS A 369 -7.79 -7.02 -25.17
N GLY A 370 -8.69 -7.95 -24.84
CA GLY A 370 -9.24 -8.09 -23.51
C GLY A 370 -9.76 -9.50 -23.24
N LEU A 371 -9.90 -9.82 -21.97
CA LEU A 371 -10.38 -11.12 -21.47
C LEU A 371 -11.82 -11.42 -21.90
N GLY A 372 -12.60 -10.37 -22.17
CA GLY A 372 -13.97 -10.49 -22.67
C GLY A 372 -14.07 -11.07 -24.08
N GLU A 373 -12.97 -11.10 -24.85
CA GLU A 373 -12.88 -11.72 -26.16
C GLU A 373 -12.66 -13.24 -26.10
N MET A 374 -12.28 -13.75 -24.93
CA MET A 374 -12.08 -15.18 -24.70
C MET A 374 -13.38 -15.84 -24.29
N ASN A 375 -13.67 -16.99 -24.89
CA ASN A 375 -14.74 -17.85 -24.41
C ASN A 375 -14.32 -18.54 -23.09
N PRO A 376 -15.25 -19.13 -22.31
CA PRO A 376 -14.95 -19.74 -21.02
C PRO A 376 -13.85 -20.84 -21.07
N GLU A 377 -13.82 -21.63 -22.13
CA GLU A 377 -12.83 -22.71 -22.31
C GLU A 377 -11.42 -22.13 -22.56
N GLN A 378 -11.32 -21.11 -23.41
CA GLN A 378 -10.04 -20.43 -23.69
C GLN A 378 -9.50 -19.74 -22.44
N LEU A 379 -10.37 -19.09 -21.65
CA LEU A 379 -9.97 -18.42 -20.42
C LEU A 379 -9.51 -19.44 -19.37
N TRP A 380 -10.17 -20.60 -19.29
CA TRP A 380 -9.74 -21.70 -18.45
C TRP A 380 -8.35 -22.19 -18.85
N GLU A 381 -8.20 -22.65 -20.10
CA GLU A 381 -6.96 -23.26 -20.60
C GLU A 381 -5.72 -22.37 -20.49
N THR A 382 -5.90 -21.05 -20.60
CA THR A 382 -4.78 -20.12 -20.69
C THR A 382 -4.46 -19.39 -19.39
N THR A 383 -5.49 -19.13 -18.56
CA THR A 383 -5.37 -18.15 -17.47
C THR A 383 -5.82 -18.68 -16.11
N MET A 384 -6.73 -19.69 -16.10
CA MET A 384 -7.34 -20.13 -14.84
C MET A 384 -6.91 -21.54 -14.43
N ASP A 385 -6.59 -22.43 -15.35
CA ASP A 385 -6.14 -23.80 -15.04
C ASP A 385 -4.80 -23.77 -14.29
N PRO A 386 -4.74 -24.28 -13.05
CA PRO A 386 -3.50 -24.32 -12.26
C PRO A 386 -2.32 -25.01 -12.95
N SER A 387 -2.59 -25.92 -13.91
CA SER A 387 -1.56 -26.67 -14.62
C SER A 387 -0.88 -25.95 -15.79
N THR A 388 -1.56 -24.95 -16.37
CA THR A 388 -1.12 -24.29 -17.61
C THR A 388 -0.96 -22.79 -17.50
N ARG A 389 -1.63 -22.14 -16.53
CA ARG A 389 -1.64 -20.70 -16.35
C ARG A 389 -0.29 -20.13 -15.92
N LEU A 390 -0.07 -18.87 -16.28
CA LEU A 390 1.06 -18.09 -15.79
C LEU A 390 0.59 -17.08 -14.74
N LEU A 391 1.13 -17.17 -13.55
CA LEU A 391 0.91 -16.21 -12.46
C LEU A 391 2.21 -15.53 -12.08
N LYS A 392 2.15 -14.21 -11.89
CA LYS A 392 3.23 -13.41 -11.32
C LYS A 392 2.89 -13.10 -9.87
N GLN A 393 3.68 -13.60 -8.92
CA GLN A 393 3.53 -13.25 -7.51
C GLN A 393 3.96 -11.81 -7.27
N VAL A 394 3.15 -11.05 -6.54
CA VAL A 394 3.50 -9.69 -6.11
C VAL A 394 4.33 -9.78 -4.84
N THR A 395 5.51 -9.17 -4.85
CA THR A 395 6.43 -9.16 -3.71
C THR A 395 6.87 -7.73 -3.40
N ILE A 396 7.20 -7.46 -2.15
CA ILE A 396 7.79 -6.20 -1.71
C ILE A 396 9.27 -6.47 -1.42
N GLU A 397 10.15 -6.14 -2.37
CA GLU A 397 11.60 -6.31 -2.18
C GLU A 397 12.21 -5.17 -1.36
N ASN A 398 11.70 -3.95 -1.54
CA ASN A 398 12.12 -2.75 -0.83
C ASN A 398 10.90 -1.86 -0.52
N ALA A 399 10.49 -1.85 0.74
CA ALA A 399 9.29 -1.12 1.17
C ALA A 399 9.42 0.40 0.97
N ALA A 400 10.61 0.98 1.20
CA ALA A 400 10.82 2.41 1.00
C ALA A 400 10.71 2.81 -0.48
N GLN A 401 11.29 2.01 -1.37
CA GLN A 401 11.20 2.25 -2.81
C GLN A 401 9.78 2.03 -3.33
N ALA A 402 9.07 1.03 -2.83
CA ALA A 402 7.67 0.79 -3.17
C ALA A 402 6.77 1.96 -2.73
N ASP A 403 7.00 2.48 -1.51
CA ASP A 403 6.29 3.65 -0.99
C ASP A 403 6.48 4.88 -1.89
N GLU A 404 7.72 5.17 -2.28
CA GLU A 404 8.05 6.27 -3.18
C GLU A 404 7.36 6.12 -4.54
N ILE A 405 7.40 4.92 -5.12
CA ILE A 405 6.78 4.64 -6.44
C ILE A 405 5.26 4.79 -6.37
N PHE A 406 4.60 4.21 -5.35
CA PHE A 406 3.14 4.34 -5.22
C PHE A 406 2.73 5.80 -4.98
N SER A 407 3.40 6.53 -4.11
CA SER A 407 3.13 7.94 -3.85
C SER A 407 3.33 8.78 -5.11
N MET A 408 4.39 8.54 -5.86
CA MET A 408 4.68 9.26 -7.11
C MET A 408 3.66 8.94 -8.21
N LEU A 409 3.36 7.66 -8.45
CA LEU A 409 2.48 7.25 -9.55
C LEU A 409 1.00 7.53 -9.24
N MET A 410 0.59 7.35 -7.99
CA MET A 410 -0.82 7.36 -7.58
C MET A 410 -1.22 8.60 -6.77
N GLY A 411 -0.26 9.39 -6.31
CA GLY A 411 -0.46 10.63 -5.55
C GLY A 411 -1.03 11.78 -6.39
N ASP A 412 -1.19 12.96 -5.78
CA ASP A 412 -1.80 14.13 -6.41
C ASP A 412 -0.84 14.91 -7.31
N ASP A 413 0.47 14.86 -7.03
CA ASP A 413 1.47 15.60 -7.78
C ASP A 413 1.66 15.03 -9.19
N VAL A 414 1.56 15.92 -10.17
CA VAL A 414 1.64 15.58 -11.59
C VAL A 414 3.09 15.60 -12.09
N GLU A 415 3.90 16.55 -11.64
CA GLU A 415 5.24 16.78 -12.20
C GLU A 415 6.20 15.61 -11.95
N PRO A 416 6.34 15.05 -10.74
CA PRO A 416 7.21 13.88 -10.51
C PRO A 416 6.78 12.66 -11.34
N ARG A 417 5.48 12.46 -11.49
CA ARG A 417 4.93 11.39 -12.32
C ARG A 417 5.29 11.58 -13.80
N ARG A 418 5.19 12.81 -14.29
CA ARG A 418 5.55 13.15 -15.66
C ARG A 418 7.02 12.93 -15.93
N GLU A 419 7.90 13.40 -15.05
CA GLU A 419 9.34 13.18 -15.13
C GLU A 419 9.69 11.69 -15.14
N PHE A 420 9.06 10.90 -14.26
CA PHE A 420 9.25 9.44 -14.22
C PHE A 420 8.84 8.79 -15.53
N ILE A 421 7.70 9.16 -16.11
CA ILE A 421 7.21 8.63 -17.39
C ILE A 421 8.17 8.99 -18.51
N GLU A 422 8.65 10.25 -18.58
CA GLU A 422 9.58 10.71 -19.59
C GLU A 422 10.93 9.96 -19.50
N GLN A 423 11.45 9.74 -18.29
CA GLN A 423 12.71 9.01 -18.07
C GLN A 423 12.61 7.54 -18.41
N ASN A 424 11.45 6.93 -18.22
CA ASN A 424 11.24 5.49 -18.42
C ASN A 424 10.49 5.15 -19.72
N ALA A 425 10.18 6.13 -20.55
CA ALA A 425 9.41 5.96 -21.78
C ALA A 425 10.03 4.94 -22.76
N THR A 426 11.36 4.79 -22.77
CA THR A 426 12.08 3.84 -23.61
C THR A 426 11.89 2.37 -23.18
N TYR A 427 11.46 2.14 -21.94
CA TYR A 427 11.20 0.80 -21.41
C TYR A 427 9.72 0.40 -21.49
N ALA A 428 8.86 1.33 -21.86
CA ALA A 428 7.44 1.07 -21.98
C ALA A 428 7.14 0.28 -23.27
N ASN A 429 6.54 -0.89 -23.12
CA ASN A 429 5.91 -1.60 -24.24
C ASN A 429 4.56 -0.94 -24.53
N ILE A 430 4.59 0.17 -25.26
CA ILE A 430 3.38 0.85 -25.70
C ILE A 430 3.03 0.28 -27.07
N ASP A 431 1.87 -0.33 -27.16
CA ASP A 431 1.24 -0.63 -28.44
C ASP A 431 0.75 0.69 -29.06
N ALA A 432 1.47 1.19 -30.05
CA ALA A 432 1.11 2.34 -30.86
C ALA A 432 0.16 1.92 -31.99
#